data_66e98e0a827b734ef3d7b7856e905068
#
_entry.id   66e98e0a827b734ef3d7b7856e905068
#
_cell.length_a   1.000
_cell.length_b   1.000
_cell.length_c   1.000
_cell.angle_alpha   90.00
_cell.angle_beta   90.00
_cell.angle_gamma   90.00
#
_symmetry.space_group_name_H-M   'P 1'
#
loop_
_entity.id
_entity.type
_entity.pdbx_description
1 polymer ?
#
loop_
_entity_poly.entity_id
_entity_poly.type
_entity_poly.pdbx_seq_one_letter_code
_entity_poly.pdbx_strand_id
1 'polypeptide(L)'
;MTQNNAAPFKAVLEATHIDIAINKKTIIHDLSLAIPEGKITAIIGPNGCGKSTTLKAIARILPCAKGSISFLGKDIHSLSHREFARCLAILTQSPVAPTDLTVQDLVEMGRFPHRSFLGRGDKED
;
A
#
# COMPACT_ATOMS: atom_id res chain seq x y z
N MET A 1 -10.32 0.01 15.60
CA MET A 1 -10.50 0.83 14.38
C MET A 1 -11.99 0.94 14.08
N THR A 2 -12.46 2.13 13.82
CA THR A 2 -13.87 2.37 13.52
C THR A 2 -14.15 1.98 12.08
N GLN A 3 -15.11 1.09 11.86
CA GLN A 3 -15.59 0.75 10.53
C GLN A 3 -16.58 1.83 10.07
N ASN A 4 -16.35 2.40 8.91
CA ASN A 4 -17.29 3.32 8.31
C ASN A 4 -18.01 2.63 7.14
N ASN A 5 -19.19 2.11 7.39
CA ASN A 5 -19.94 1.29 6.43
C ASN A 5 -20.71 2.09 5.37
N ALA A 6 -20.75 3.40 5.47
CA ALA A 6 -21.44 4.25 4.51
C ALA A 6 -20.52 5.40 4.11
N ALA A 7 -19.72 5.17 3.08
CA ALA A 7 -18.87 6.22 2.53
C ALA A 7 -19.66 7.03 1.50
N PRO A 8 -20.08 8.29 1.80
CA PRO A 8 -20.69 9.17 0.82
C PRO A 8 -19.63 9.79 -0.13
N PHE A 9 -18.50 9.14 -0.29
CA PHE A 9 -17.39 9.58 -1.09
C PHE A 9 -16.91 8.46 -2.01
N LYS A 10 -16.25 8.82 -3.09
CA LYS A 10 -15.58 7.86 -3.95
C LYS A 10 -14.35 7.30 -3.23
N ALA A 11 -14.34 6.00 -2.98
CA ALA A 11 -13.19 5.32 -2.41
C ALA A 11 -12.15 5.02 -3.50
N VAL A 12 -10.90 5.36 -3.24
CA VAL A 12 -9.77 5.01 -4.09
C VAL A 12 -9.22 3.63 -3.74
N LEU A 13 -9.28 3.27 -2.47
CA LEU A 13 -8.87 1.96 -1.96
C LEU A 13 -9.91 1.44 -0.98
N GLU A 14 -10.25 0.18 -1.12
CA GLU A 14 -11.17 -0.51 -0.22
C GLU A 14 -10.59 -1.83 0.23
N ALA A 15 -10.58 -2.06 1.53
CA ALA A 15 -10.31 -3.36 2.12
C ALA A 15 -11.61 -3.93 2.68
N THR A 16 -11.88 -5.19 2.39
CA THR A 16 -13.14 -5.84 2.75
C THR A 16 -12.86 -7.14 3.50
N HIS A 17 -13.27 -7.20 4.74
CA HIS A 17 -13.18 -8.36 5.62
C HIS A 17 -11.80 -9.02 5.62
N ILE A 18 -10.73 -8.21 5.74
CA ILE A 18 -9.37 -8.73 5.70
C ILE A 18 -8.92 -9.28 7.05
N ASP A 19 -8.31 -10.46 6.99
CA ASP A 19 -7.53 -11.05 8.08
C ASP A 19 -6.05 -11.01 7.68
N ILE A 20 -5.20 -10.60 8.61
CA ILE A 20 -3.75 -10.58 8.40
C ILE A 20 -3.08 -11.37 9.50
N ALA A 21 -2.27 -12.36 9.12
CA ALA A 21 -1.52 -13.19 10.04
C ALA A 21 -0.01 -13.04 9.83
N ILE A 22 0.72 -13.02 10.93
CA ILE A 22 2.19 -13.03 10.95
C ILE A 22 2.62 -14.21 11.82
N ASN A 23 3.50 -15.07 11.29
CA ASN A 23 3.99 -16.27 11.97
C ASN A 23 2.84 -17.14 12.54
N LYS A 24 1.83 -17.38 11.72
CA LYS A 24 0.62 -18.18 12.06
C LYS A 24 -0.25 -17.55 13.16
N LYS A 25 0.05 -16.33 13.61
CA LYS A 25 -0.77 -15.59 14.55
C LYS A 25 -1.54 -14.50 13.80
N THR A 26 -2.86 -14.51 13.92
CA THR A 26 -3.70 -13.48 13.33
C THR A 26 -3.55 -12.19 14.15
N ILE A 27 -3.12 -11.14 13.47
CA ILE A 27 -2.93 -9.80 14.04
C ILE A 27 -4.13 -8.92 13.78
N ILE A 28 -4.71 -9.02 12.59
CA ILE A 28 -5.90 -8.27 12.18
C ILE A 28 -6.99 -9.26 11.87
N HIS A 29 -8.16 -9.02 12.43
CA HIS A 29 -9.37 -9.80 12.21
C HIS A 29 -10.47 -8.95 11.60
N ASP A 30 -11.05 -9.42 10.51
CA ASP A 30 -12.27 -8.89 9.89
C ASP A 30 -12.27 -7.37 9.73
N LEU A 31 -11.15 -6.82 9.26
CA LEU A 31 -11.03 -5.39 9.05
C LEU A 31 -11.61 -4.99 7.69
N SER A 32 -12.51 -4.03 7.73
CA SER A 32 -13.00 -3.35 6.52
C SER A 32 -12.74 -1.86 6.65
N LEU A 33 -12.21 -1.25 5.58
CA LEU A 33 -11.97 0.18 5.52
C LEU A 33 -12.05 0.69 4.08
N ALA A 34 -12.35 1.96 3.94
CA ALA A 34 -12.36 2.65 2.66
C ALA A 34 -11.55 3.95 2.77
N ILE A 35 -10.70 4.20 1.80
CA ILE A 35 -9.87 5.40 1.72
C ILE A 35 -10.45 6.30 0.63
N PRO A 36 -10.89 7.53 0.98
CA PRO A 36 -11.48 8.44 0.01
C PRO A 36 -10.43 9.04 -0.93
N GLU A 37 -10.85 9.32 -2.14
CA GLU A 37 -10.04 10.02 -3.13
C GLU A 37 -9.81 11.48 -2.72
N GLY A 38 -8.60 11.98 -2.92
CA GLY A 38 -8.26 13.39 -2.73
C GLY A 38 -8.27 13.87 -1.28
N LYS A 39 -8.19 12.96 -0.31
CA LYS A 39 -8.18 13.26 1.12
C LYS A 39 -6.96 12.66 1.81
N ILE A 40 -6.64 13.19 2.96
CA ILE A 40 -5.66 12.57 3.88
C ILE A 40 -6.45 11.69 4.85
N THR A 41 -6.09 10.43 4.91
CA THR A 41 -6.68 9.47 5.85
C THR A 41 -5.65 9.09 6.90
N ALA A 42 -6.00 9.22 8.17
CA ALA A 42 -5.14 8.82 9.29
C ALA A 42 -5.68 7.55 9.95
N ILE A 43 -4.78 6.62 10.24
CA ILE A 43 -5.06 5.43 11.05
C ILE A 43 -4.47 5.68 12.43
N ILE A 44 -5.31 5.78 13.43
CA ILE A 44 -4.92 6.06 14.81
C ILE A 44 -5.32 4.92 15.74
N GLY A 45 -4.51 4.71 16.75
CA GLY A 45 -4.75 3.68 17.76
C GLY A 45 -3.49 3.47 18.62
N PRO A 46 -3.59 2.69 19.71
CA PRO A 46 -2.45 2.38 20.55
C PRO A 46 -1.39 1.54 19.83
N ASN A 47 -0.16 1.57 20.33
CA ASN A 47 0.92 0.73 19.81
C ASN A 47 0.54 -0.76 19.90
N GLY A 48 0.80 -1.50 18.83
CA GLY A 48 0.50 -2.92 18.75
C GLY A 48 -0.92 -3.26 18.34
N CYS A 49 -1.77 -2.27 17.97
CA CYS A 49 -3.14 -2.55 17.49
C CYS A 49 -3.23 -2.94 16.00
N GLY A 50 -2.11 -2.94 15.27
CA GLY A 50 -2.08 -3.39 13.87
C GLY A 50 -2.06 -2.30 12.81
N LYS A 51 -1.79 -1.04 13.15
CA LYS A 51 -1.72 0.08 12.19
C LYS A 51 -0.70 -0.17 11.09
N SER A 52 0.55 -0.46 11.47
CA SER A 52 1.63 -0.75 10.52
C SER A 52 1.38 -2.03 9.73
N THR A 53 0.80 -3.04 10.34
CA THR A 53 0.42 -4.30 9.70
C THR A 53 -0.62 -4.06 8.61
N THR A 54 -1.62 -3.24 8.88
CA THR A 54 -2.65 -2.84 7.91
C THR A 54 -2.03 -2.11 6.71
N LEU A 55 -1.14 -1.14 6.96
CA LEU A 55 -0.44 -0.42 5.89
C LEU A 55 0.42 -1.33 5.03
N LYS A 56 1.11 -2.29 5.65
CA LYS A 56 1.92 -3.28 4.93
C LYS A 56 1.07 -4.22 4.06
N ALA A 57 -0.13 -4.57 4.51
CA ALA A 57 -1.06 -5.36 3.71
C ALA A 57 -1.59 -4.55 2.50
N ILE A 58 -1.95 -3.29 2.71
CA ILE A 58 -2.35 -2.38 1.64
C ILE A 58 -1.23 -2.21 0.61
N ALA A 59 0.01 -2.14 1.06
CA ALA A 59 1.19 -2.02 0.19
C ALA A 59 1.66 -3.35 -0.43
N ARG A 60 0.95 -4.45 -0.23
CA ARG A 60 1.30 -5.80 -0.69
C ARG A 60 2.63 -6.32 -0.11
N ILE A 61 3.09 -5.77 0.98
CA ILE A 61 4.28 -6.29 1.70
C ILE A 61 3.90 -7.52 2.51
N LEU A 62 2.68 -7.53 3.08
CA LEU A 62 2.13 -8.69 3.79
C LEU A 62 0.90 -9.22 3.05
N PRO A 63 0.77 -10.55 2.92
CA PRO A 63 -0.43 -11.14 2.33
C PRO A 63 -1.62 -11.07 3.30
N CYS A 64 -2.83 -10.96 2.77
CA CYS A 64 -4.04 -11.18 3.52
C CYS A 64 -4.35 -12.68 3.57
N ALA A 65 -4.67 -13.19 4.77
CA ALA A 65 -5.11 -14.57 4.94
C ALA A 65 -6.56 -14.75 4.46
N LYS A 66 -7.37 -13.70 4.57
CA LYS A 66 -8.76 -13.64 4.09
C LYS A 66 -9.09 -12.25 3.59
N GLY A 67 -10.20 -12.14 2.89
CA GLY A 67 -10.73 -10.89 2.38
C GLY A 67 -10.04 -10.42 1.12
N SER A 68 -10.31 -9.18 0.75
CA SER A 68 -9.78 -8.59 -0.48
C SER A 68 -9.45 -7.11 -0.26
N ILE A 69 -8.50 -6.62 -1.04
CA ILE A 69 -8.18 -5.20 -1.12
C ILE A 69 -8.25 -4.81 -2.59
N SER A 70 -9.02 -3.76 -2.88
CA SER A 70 -9.16 -3.22 -4.23
C SER A 70 -8.62 -1.80 -4.32
N PHE A 71 -8.08 -1.46 -5.47
CA PHE A 71 -7.64 -0.13 -5.84
C PHE A 71 -8.33 0.28 -7.14
N LEU A 72 -9.07 1.38 -7.08
CA LEU A 72 -9.92 1.85 -8.20
C LEU A 72 -10.82 0.74 -8.77
N GLY A 73 -11.40 -0.07 -7.90
CA GLY A 73 -12.31 -1.17 -8.25
C GLY A 73 -11.62 -2.45 -8.75
N LYS A 74 -10.29 -2.49 -8.80
CA LYS A 74 -9.52 -3.68 -9.19
C LYS A 74 -8.84 -4.30 -7.99
N ASP A 75 -8.90 -5.62 -7.86
CA ASP A 75 -8.14 -6.34 -6.85
C ASP A 75 -6.64 -6.03 -6.99
N ILE A 76 -5.99 -5.63 -5.90
CA ILE A 76 -4.56 -5.28 -5.93
C ILE A 76 -3.67 -6.46 -6.33
N HIS A 77 -4.11 -7.69 -6.09
CA HIS A 77 -3.37 -8.89 -6.47
C HIS A 77 -3.52 -9.25 -7.96
N SER A 78 -4.51 -8.68 -8.64
CA SER A 78 -4.67 -8.82 -10.10
C SER A 78 -3.70 -7.93 -10.89
N LEU A 79 -3.16 -6.91 -10.25
CA LEU A 79 -2.18 -6.01 -10.87
C LEU A 79 -0.78 -6.64 -10.84
N SER A 80 0.00 -6.43 -11.90
CA SER A 80 1.42 -6.76 -11.87
C SER A 80 2.14 -5.90 -10.82
N HIS A 81 3.30 -6.35 -10.34
CA HIS A 81 4.10 -5.57 -9.39
C HIS A 81 4.43 -4.17 -9.92
N ARG A 82 4.69 -4.08 -11.20
CA ARG A 82 5.02 -2.82 -11.86
C ARG A 82 3.82 -1.87 -11.94
N GLU A 83 2.67 -2.37 -12.33
CA GLU A 83 1.43 -1.59 -12.36
C GLU A 83 1.08 -1.06 -10.98
N PHE A 84 1.16 -1.92 -9.98
CA PHE A 84 0.89 -1.55 -8.59
C PHE A 84 1.89 -0.52 -8.06
N ALA A 85 3.18 -0.67 -8.38
CA ALA A 85 4.23 0.27 -7.96
C ALA A 85 4.09 1.67 -8.59
N ARG A 86 3.41 1.78 -9.73
CA ARG A 86 3.06 3.09 -10.33
C ARG A 86 1.93 3.81 -9.60
N CYS A 87 1.13 3.06 -8.85
CA CYS A 87 -0.08 3.56 -8.20
C CYS A 87 0.13 3.88 -6.72
N LEU A 88 1.11 3.26 -6.07
CA LEU A 88 1.28 3.34 -4.63
C LEU A 88 2.74 3.45 -4.24
N ALA A 89 3.02 4.33 -3.29
CA ALA A 89 4.31 4.44 -2.62
C ALA A 89 4.13 4.31 -1.11
N ILE A 90 5.12 3.77 -0.44
CA ILE A 90 5.13 3.65 1.01
C ILE A 90 6.43 4.21 1.59
N LEU A 91 6.29 5.00 2.66
CA LEU A 91 7.41 5.42 3.48
C LEU A 91 7.36 4.66 4.80
N THR A 92 8.38 3.86 5.07
CA THR A 92 8.47 3.08 6.31
C THR A 92 8.95 3.95 7.48
N GLN A 93 8.68 3.52 8.71
CA GLN A 93 9.05 4.24 9.94
C GLN A 93 10.57 4.45 10.06
N SER A 94 11.36 3.49 9.59
CA SER A 94 12.82 3.55 9.62
C SER A 94 13.38 3.29 8.23
N PRO A 95 13.28 4.27 7.32
CA PRO A 95 13.83 4.11 5.99
C PRO A 95 15.36 4.04 6.07
N VAL A 96 15.94 2.97 5.57
CA VAL A 96 17.39 2.81 5.47
C VAL A 96 17.76 2.93 4.00
N ALA A 97 18.55 3.95 3.68
CA ALA A 97 19.19 4.06 2.38
C ALA A 97 20.60 3.45 2.47
N PRO A 98 21.03 2.68 1.47
CA PRO A 98 22.43 2.26 1.39
C PRO A 98 23.37 3.47 1.42
N THR A 99 24.47 3.35 2.14
CA THR A 99 25.42 4.46 2.36
C THR A 99 26.11 4.94 1.09
N ASP A 100 26.13 4.12 0.05
CA ASP A 100 26.81 4.38 -1.22
C ASP A 100 25.93 5.07 -2.27
N LEU A 101 24.67 5.35 -1.93
CA LEU A 101 23.74 6.02 -2.84
C LEU A 101 23.78 7.54 -2.65
N THR A 102 23.86 8.26 -3.78
CA THR A 102 23.62 9.71 -3.78
C THR A 102 22.13 10.02 -3.68
N VAL A 103 21.80 11.26 -3.33
CA VAL A 103 20.39 11.73 -3.34
C VAL A 103 19.78 11.59 -4.74
N GLN A 104 20.58 11.86 -5.79
CA GLN A 104 20.14 11.70 -7.16
C GLN A 104 19.78 10.25 -7.48
N ASP A 105 20.62 9.29 -7.10
CA ASP A 105 20.35 7.87 -7.28
C ASP A 105 19.07 7.44 -6.58
N LEU A 106 18.84 7.93 -5.36
CA LEU A 106 17.64 7.61 -4.58
C LEU A 106 16.37 8.15 -5.26
N VAL A 107 16.41 9.37 -5.78
CA VAL A 107 15.29 9.97 -6.52
C VAL A 107 15.03 9.23 -7.82
N GLU A 108 16.09 8.85 -8.55
CA GLU A 108 15.96 8.09 -9.79
C GLU A 108 15.39 6.68 -9.59
N MET A 109 15.65 6.05 -8.44
CA MET A 109 15.03 4.76 -8.08
C MET A 109 13.50 4.84 -8.02
N GLY A 110 12.93 5.98 -7.65
CA GLY A 110 11.48 6.19 -7.66
C GLY A 110 10.86 6.11 -9.06
N ARG A 111 11.65 6.29 -10.10
CA ARG A 111 11.20 6.17 -11.51
C ARG A 111 11.28 4.74 -12.05
N PHE A 112 11.84 3.81 -11.30
CA PHE A 112 12.03 2.42 -11.75
C PHE A 112 10.75 1.77 -12.31
N PRO A 113 9.57 1.89 -11.69
CA PRO A 113 8.34 1.31 -12.22
C PRO A 113 7.90 1.91 -13.56
N HIS A 114 8.35 3.12 -13.86
CA HIS A 114 8.01 3.87 -15.07
C HIS A 114 9.01 3.69 -16.22
N ARG A 115 10.14 3.03 -15.96
CA ARG A 115 11.15 2.76 -16.99
C ARG A 115 10.71 1.62 -17.90
N SER A 116 10.98 1.76 -19.20
CA SER A 116 10.82 0.68 -20.16
C SER A 116 11.84 -0.43 -19.91
N PHE A 117 11.45 -1.69 -20.12
CA PHE A 117 12.34 -2.84 -19.99
C PHE A 117 13.59 -2.77 -20.89
N LEU A 118 13.55 -1.96 -21.95
CA LEU A 118 14.65 -1.74 -22.89
C LEU A 118 15.60 -0.59 -22.50
N GLY A 119 15.54 -0.07 -21.29
CA GLY A 119 16.51 0.90 -20.78
C GLY A 119 16.41 2.31 -21.37
N ARG A 120 15.41 2.61 -22.18
CA ARG A 120 15.10 3.98 -22.59
C ARG A 120 14.15 4.60 -21.58
N GLY A 121 14.65 5.49 -20.76
CA GLY A 121 13.78 6.33 -19.93
C GLY A 121 12.85 7.13 -20.84
N ASP A 122 11.55 7.03 -20.59
CA ASP A 122 10.59 7.91 -21.24
C ASP A 122 10.94 9.35 -20.89
N LYS A 123 11.13 10.19 -21.90
CA LYS A 123 11.54 11.60 -21.75
C LYS A 123 10.41 12.51 -21.29
N GLU A 124 9.27 11.96 -20.85
CA GLU A 124 8.06 12.71 -20.55
C GLU A 124 7.62 12.62 -19.08
N ASP A 125 8.55 12.71 -18.16
CA ASP A 125 8.21 12.92 -16.74
C ASP A 125 8.91 14.16 -16.18
#